data_dd4d69833883a1af81fbb6f55d977a1f
#
_entry.id   dd4d69833883a1af81fbb6f55d977a1f
#
_cell.length_a   1.000
_cell.length_b   1.000
_cell.length_c   1.000
_cell.angle_alpha   90.00
_cell.angle_beta   90.00
_cell.angle_gamma   90.00
#
_symmetry.space_group_name_H-M   'P 1'
#
loop_
_entity.id
_entity.type
_entity.pdbx_description
1 polymer ?
#
loop_
_entity_poly.entity_id
_entity_poly.type
_entity_poly.pdbx_seq_one_letter_code
_entity_poly.pdbx_strand_id
1 'polypeptide(L)' 'MDTRIIKGSISELKGKLKQKYGQLTDNDLTFVEGKEEEMWGKLQQKVGKTKNEITKEIADL' A
#
# COMPACT_ATOMS: atom_id res chain seq x y z
N MET A 1 -9.17 -7.31 -0.03
CA MET A 1 -7.91 -6.90 0.60
C MET A 1 -8.06 -6.90 2.10
N ASP A 2 -7.09 -7.34 2.80
CA ASP A 2 -7.16 -7.41 4.24
C ASP A 2 -6.12 -6.47 4.87
N THR A 3 -6.59 -5.31 5.32
CA THR A 3 -5.72 -4.33 5.96
C THR A 3 -5.26 -4.76 7.35
N ARG A 4 -5.82 -5.83 7.90
CA ARG A 4 -5.41 -6.34 9.20
C ARG A 4 -4.02 -6.94 9.18
N ILE A 5 -3.51 -7.24 7.99
CA ILE A 5 -2.14 -7.72 7.82
C ILE A 5 -1.17 -6.65 8.30
N ILE A 6 -1.54 -5.38 8.10
CA ILE A 6 -0.75 -4.25 8.55
C ILE A 6 -1.52 -3.59 9.68
N LYS A 7 -1.10 -3.84 10.90
CA LYS A 7 -1.79 -3.29 12.06
C LYS A 7 -1.71 -1.77 12.04
N GLY A 8 -2.87 -1.13 12.14
CA GLY A 8 -2.94 0.31 12.17
C GLY A 8 -4.02 0.85 11.25
N SER A 9 -4.07 2.16 11.17
CA SER A 9 -5.06 2.86 10.36
C SER A 9 -4.60 2.93 8.90
N ILE A 10 -5.53 3.32 8.03
CA ILE A 10 -5.20 3.56 6.62
C ILE A 10 -4.15 4.66 6.50
N SER A 11 -4.19 5.66 7.40
CA SER A 11 -3.19 6.71 7.41
C SER A 11 -1.78 6.17 7.68
N GLU A 12 -1.67 5.22 8.59
CA GLU A 12 -0.39 4.57 8.87
C GLU A 12 0.08 3.78 7.67
N LEU A 13 -0.83 3.07 7.01
CA LEU A 13 -0.50 2.32 5.82
C LEU A 13 0.07 3.23 4.74
N LYS A 14 -0.61 4.36 4.50
CA LYS A 14 -0.14 5.32 3.52
C LYS A 14 1.24 5.87 3.88
N GLY A 15 1.44 6.20 5.13
CA GLY A 15 2.72 6.72 5.61
C GLY A 15 3.85 5.73 5.39
N LYS A 16 3.61 4.47 5.72
CA LYS A 16 4.61 3.42 5.54
C LYS A 16 4.91 3.18 4.07
N LEU A 17 3.88 3.19 3.23
CA LEU A 17 4.08 3.03 1.80
C LEU A 17 4.92 4.15 1.22
N LYS A 18 4.65 5.39 1.61
CA LYS A 18 5.44 6.53 1.13
C LYS A 18 6.87 6.48 1.65
N GLN A 19 7.05 6.02 2.87
CA GLN A 19 8.37 5.90 3.47
C GLN A 19 9.21 4.84 2.76
N LYS A 20 8.60 3.70 2.47
CA LYS A 20 9.31 2.58 1.85
C LYS A 20 9.50 2.80 0.36
N TYR A 21 8.50 3.34 -0.31
CA TYR A 21 8.50 3.55 -1.75
C TYR A 21 8.29 5.04 -2.04
N GLY A 22 9.38 5.78 -2.06
CA GLY A 22 9.32 7.24 -2.19
C GLY A 22 8.71 7.74 -3.48
N GLN A 23 8.62 6.88 -4.52
CA GLN A 23 7.99 7.27 -5.77
C GLN A 23 6.46 7.32 -5.71
N LEU A 24 5.86 6.82 -4.63
CA LEU A 24 4.42 6.84 -4.49
C LEU A 24 3.92 8.23 -4.09
N THR A 25 2.82 8.66 -4.71
CA THR A 25 2.20 9.94 -4.41
C THR A 25 0.88 9.72 -3.67
N ASP A 26 0.30 10.80 -3.18
CA ASP A 26 -1.00 10.71 -2.52
C ASP A 26 -2.08 10.19 -3.47
N ASN A 27 -1.99 10.51 -4.76
CA ASN A 27 -2.93 10.00 -5.75
C ASN A 27 -2.82 8.48 -5.88
N ASP A 28 -1.60 7.94 -5.81
CA ASP A 28 -1.40 6.51 -5.88
C ASP A 28 -1.96 5.80 -4.66
N LEU A 29 -2.05 6.51 -3.55
CA LEU A 29 -2.46 5.96 -2.27
C LEU A 29 -3.87 6.36 -1.87
N THR A 30 -4.67 6.80 -2.84
CA THR A 30 -6.07 7.13 -2.57
C THR A 30 -6.83 5.83 -2.27
N PHE A 31 -7.28 5.71 -1.03
CA PHE A 31 -8.04 4.57 -0.61
C PHE A 31 -9.52 4.85 -0.79
N VAL A 32 -10.18 4.03 -1.60
CA VAL A 32 -11.62 4.12 -1.81
C VAL A 32 -12.23 2.79 -1.41
N GLU A 33 -13.15 2.83 -0.47
CA GLU A 33 -13.83 1.63 0.00
C GLU A 33 -14.51 0.92 -1.18
N GLY A 34 -14.25 -0.37 -1.31
CA GLY A 34 -14.77 -1.16 -2.40
C GLY A 34 -13.89 -1.20 -3.63
N LYS A 35 -12.82 -0.40 -3.66
CA LYS A 35 -11.90 -0.35 -4.79
C LYS A 35 -10.45 -0.65 -4.40
N GLU A 36 -10.29 -1.43 -3.34
CA GLU A 36 -8.96 -1.75 -2.82
C GLU A 36 -8.11 -2.49 -3.85
N GLU A 37 -8.73 -3.36 -4.63
CA GLU A 37 -8.00 -4.11 -5.63
C GLU A 37 -7.41 -3.21 -6.71
N GLU A 38 -8.14 -2.17 -7.09
CA GLU A 38 -7.63 -1.20 -8.06
C GLU A 38 -6.42 -0.48 -7.52
N MET A 39 -6.48 -0.07 -6.26
CA MET A 39 -5.37 0.60 -5.61
C MET A 39 -4.14 -0.31 -5.59
N TRP A 40 -4.32 -1.57 -5.17
CA TRP A 40 -3.21 -2.51 -5.12
C TRP A 40 -2.65 -2.81 -6.50
N GLY A 41 -3.52 -2.86 -7.51
CA GLY A 41 -3.07 -3.06 -8.88
C GLY A 41 -2.14 -1.93 -9.33
N LYS A 42 -2.50 -0.70 -9.04
CA LYS A 42 -1.66 0.45 -9.37
C LYS A 42 -0.33 0.40 -8.63
N LEU A 43 -0.37 0.07 -7.33
CA LEU A 43 0.83 -0.02 -6.53
C LEU A 43 1.77 -1.10 -7.05
N GLN A 44 1.24 -2.24 -7.40
CA GLN A 44 2.04 -3.34 -7.93
C GLN A 44 2.74 -2.94 -9.23
N GLN A 45 2.02 -2.25 -10.12
CA GLN A 45 2.62 -1.77 -11.36
C GLN A 45 3.71 -0.74 -11.11
N LYS A 46 3.46 0.17 -10.20
CA LYS A 46 4.39 1.26 -9.95
C LYS A 46 5.63 0.81 -9.20
N VAL A 47 5.45 -0.08 -8.26
CA VAL A 47 6.53 -0.60 -7.43
C VAL A 47 7.27 -1.76 -8.10
N GLY A 48 6.56 -2.51 -8.94
CA GLY A 48 7.13 -3.68 -9.59
C GLY A 48 7.19 -4.90 -8.69
N LYS A 49 6.36 -4.94 -7.66
CA LYS A 49 6.32 -6.05 -6.71
C LYS A 49 4.89 -6.48 -6.50
N THR A 50 4.70 -7.71 -6.03
CA THR A 50 3.37 -8.21 -5.73
C THR A 50 2.85 -7.61 -4.43
N LYS A 51 1.54 -7.66 -4.24
CA LYS A 51 0.93 -7.19 -3.01
C LYS A 51 1.53 -7.88 -1.79
N ASN A 52 1.77 -9.18 -1.87
CA ASN A 52 2.35 -9.93 -0.75
C ASN A 52 3.74 -9.43 -0.41
N GLU A 53 4.54 -9.14 -1.41
CA GLU A 53 5.87 -8.60 -1.20
C GLU A 53 5.82 -7.22 -0.56
N ILE A 54 4.91 -6.38 -1.07
CA ILE A 54 4.75 -5.02 -0.55
C ILE A 54 4.31 -5.04 0.91
N THR A 55 3.31 -5.86 1.24
CA THR A 55 2.82 -5.93 2.61
C THR A 55 3.87 -6.49 3.57
N LYS A 56 4.65 -7.45 3.12
CA LYS A 56 5.74 -7.99 3.92
C LYS A 56 6.79 -6.94 4.25
N GLU A 57 7.21 -6.18 3.25
CA GLU A 57 8.23 -5.15 3.45
C GLU A 57 7.74 -4.05 4.36
N ILE A 58 6.46 -3.69 4.24
CA ILE A 58 5.87 -2.66 5.08
C ILE A 58 5.74 -3.14 6.53
N ALA A 59 5.40 -4.41 6.72
CA ALA A 59 5.27 -4.97 8.05
C ALA A 59 6.60 -4.97 8.81
N ASP A 60 7.71 -4.95 8.10
CA ASP A 60 9.05 -4.94 8.69
C ASP A 60 9.53 -3.54 9.06
N LEU A 61 8.78 -2.53 8.72
CA LEU A 61 9.17 -1.14 9.06
C LEU A 61 8.99 -0.83 10.54
#